data_52150970d9c303554e2bffae18cfc8da
#
_entry.id   52150970d9c303554e2bffae18cfc8da
#
_cell.length_a   1.000
_cell.length_b   1.000
_cell.length_c   1.000
_cell.angle_alpha   90.00
_cell.angle_beta   90.00
_cell.angle_gamma   90.00
#
_symmetry.space_group_name_H-M   'P 1'
#
loop_
_entity.id
_entity.type
_entity.pdbx_description
1 polymer ?
#
loop_
_entity_poly.entity_id
_entity_poly.type
_entity_poly.pdbx_seq_one_letter_code
_entity_poly.pdbx_strand_id
1 'polypeptide(L)'
;MSRVFAYCRVSTTDQTTENQVLEISAAGFALHGRRIVEETISGSVPAEQRPGFQRLLDKLEPEDVLVVTKLDRLGRNAMDVRATVEKLARSGIRVHCLALGGVDLTSPAGKMTMSVIAAVAEFERDLLVERTQAGLALAKASGKAIGRPQSLDKGQIAMVRQKLSEGHSVASLAREFGTSRQTVMRVRDSVAA
;
A
#
# COMPACT_ATOMS: atom_id res chain seq x y z
N MET A 1 4.60 36.54 -0.46
CA MET A 1 5.30 35.76 0.60
C MET A 1 4.88 34.31 0.45
N SER A 2 5.81 33.39 0.31
CA SER A 2 5.49 31.97 0.23
C SER A 2 4.89 31.48 1.56
N ARG A 3 3.75 30.78 1.48
CA ARG A 3 3.07 30.21 2.64
C ARG A 3 3.63 28.81 2.89
N VAL A 4 3.81 28.44 4.16
CA VAL A 4 4.27 27.10 4.56
C VAL A 4 3.07 26.28 5.03
N PHE A 5 2.89 25.13 4.44
CA PHE A 5 1.90 24.13 4.81
C PHE A 5 2.59 22.87 5.34
N ALA A 6 1.99 22.22 6.33
CA ALA A 6 2.41 20.94 6.83
C ALA A 6 1.34 19.89 6.54
N TYR A 7 1.75 18.71 6.10
CA TYR A 7 0.89 17.54 6.03
C TYR A 7 1.39 16.46 6.97
N CYS A 8 0.58 16.18 7.98
CA CYS A 8 0.86 15.22 9.04
C CYS A 8 -0.12 14.06 8.96
N ARG A 9 0.38 12.83 8.98
CA ARG A 9 -0.44 11.62 8.86
C ARG A 9 -0.05 10.58 9.88
N VAL A 10 -1.06 9.92 10.45
CA VAL A 10 -0.91 8.73 11.28
C VAL A 10 -1.77 7.59 10.74
N SER A 11 -1.43 6.35 11.06
CA SER A 11 -2.15 5.17 10.56
C SER A 11 -3.33 4.75 11.45
N THR A 12 -3.29 5.10 12.73
CA THR A 12 -4.30 4.75 13.74
C THR A 12 -4.70 5.98 14.55
N THR A 13 -5.88 5.93 15.17
CA THR A 13 -6.41 6.98 16.03
C THR A 13 -5.64 7.16 17.34
N ASP A 14 -4.91 6.13 17.77
CA ASP A 14 -4.13 6.16 19.03
C ASP A 14 -2.78 6.90 18.87
N GLN A 15 -2.41 7.28 17.63
CA GLN A 15 -1.21 8.05 17.35
C GLN A 15 -1.56 9.53 17.15
N THR A 16 -0.70 10.43 17.63
CA THR A 16 -0.86 11.86 17.44
C THR A 16 0.06 12.39 16.35
N THR A 17 -0.36 13.45 15.70
CA THR A 17 0.42 14.20 14.69
C THR A 17 1.28 15.28 15.31
N GLU A 18 1.11 15.58 16.60
CA GLU A 18 1.79 16.65 17.33
C GLU A 18 3.32 16.59 17.20
N ASN A 19 3.90 15.39 17.32
CA ASN A 19 5.35 15.20 17.17
C ASN A 19 5.84 15.62 15.78
N GLN A 20 5.04 15.39 14.73
CA GLN A 20 5.37 15.78 13.36
C GLN A 20 5.34 17.32 13.23
N VAL A 21 4.35 17.98 13.83
CA VAL A 21 4.24 19.44 13.84
C VAL A 21 5.42 20.08 14.59
N LEU A 22 5.79 19.50 15.75
CA LEU A 22 6.96 19.94 16.52
C LEU A 22 8.26 19.77 15.73
N GLU A 23 8.45 18.63 15.07
CA GLU A 23 9.64 18.34 14.23
C GLU A 23 9.77 19.36 13.09
N ILE A 24 8.65 19.68 12.40
CA ILE A 24 8.64 20.68 11.33
C ILE A 24 8.96 22.07 11.86
N SER A 25 8.38 22.45 13.00
CA SER A 25 8.65 23.74 13.62
C SER A 25 10.09 23.86 14.10
N ALA A 26 10.65 22.80 14.68
CA ALA A 26 12.05 22.75 15.13
C ALA A 26 13.04 22.83 13.95
N ALA A 27 12.63 22.36 12.75
CA ALA A 27 13.41 22.50 11.52
C ALA A 27 13.38 23.93 10.94
N GLY A 28 12.73 24.91 11.60
CA GLY A 28 12.71 26.31 11.21
C GLY A 28 11.57 26.70 10.27
N PHE A 29 10.60 25.82 10.02
CA PHE A 29 9.43 26.15 9.21
C PHE A 29 8.34 26.81 10.08
N ALA A 30 8.00 28.07 9.79
CA ALA A 30 6.95 28.80 10.50
C ALA A 30 5.57 28.30 10.11
N LEU A 31 4.95 27.50 10.98
CA LEU A 31 3.62 26.96 10.78
C LEU A 31 2.53 27.82 11.40
N HIS A 32 1.42 27.99 10.70
CA HIS A 32 0.19 28.59 11.21
C HIS A 32 -0.90 27.51 11.25
N GLY A 33 -1.70 27.46 12.31
CA GLY A 33 -2.66 26.37 12.55
C GLY A 33 -3.58 26.02 11.37
N ARG A 34 -4.05 27.01 10.61
CA ARG A 34 -4.90 26.79 9.41
C ARG A 34 -4.16 26.14 8.24
N ARG A 35 -2.83 26.09 8.29
CA ARG A 35 -1.94 25.50 7.26
C ARG A 35 -1.35 24.16 7.67
N ILE A 36 -1.78 23.64 8.79
CA ILE A 36 -1.48 22.27 9.23
C ILE A 36 -2.66 21.41 8.84
N VAL A 37 -2.40 20.40 8.03
CA VAL A 37 -3.40 19.39 7.64
C VAL A 37 -3.02 18.07 8.28
N GLU A 38 -3.88 17.63 9.18
CA GLU A 38 -3.71 16.38 9.92
C GLU A 38 -4.73 15.35 9.42
N GLU A 39 -4.28 14.12 9.29
CA GLU A 39 -5.12 13.04 8.79
C GLU A 39 -4.78 11.69 9.42
N THR A 40 -5.81 10.94 9.81
CA THR A 40 -5.68 9.55 10.25
C THR A 40 -6.15 8.65 9.13
N ILE A 41 -5.18 8.06 8.40
CA ILE A 41 -5.45 7.16 7.28
C ILE A 41 -4.25 6.22 7.05
N SER A 42 -4.52 5.00 6.58
CA SER A 42 -3.46 4.04 6.28
C SER A 42 -2.48 4.55 5.21
N GLY A 43 -1.18 4.30 5.42
CA GLY A 43 -0.14 4.59 4.43
C GLY A 43 -0.28 3.81 3.11
N SER A 44 -1.06 2.72 3.09
CA SER A 44 -1.32 1.94 1.88
C SER A 44 -2.27 2.63 0.89
N VAL A 45 -3.01 3.67 1.35
CA VAL A 45 -3.88 4.48 0.50
C VAL A 45 -3.03 5.45 -0.31
N PRO A 46 -3.17 5.52 -1.66
CA PRO A 46 -2.48 6.51 -2.48
C PRO A 46 -2.76 7.94 -2.00
N ALA A 47 -1.76 8.84 -2.09
CA ALA A 47 -1.92 10.22 -1.63
C ALA A 47 -3.14 10.92 -2.26
N GLU A 48 -3.36 10.72 -3.55
CA GLU A 48 -4.49 11.31 -4.29
C GLU A 48 -5.88 10.84 -3.84
N GLN A 49 -5.97 9.71 -3.11
CA GLN A 49 -7.23 9.18 -2.60
C GLN A 49 -7.46 9.55 -1.12
N ARG A 50 -6.53 10.29 -0.50
CA ARG A 50 -6.64 10.71 0.90
C ARG A 50 -7.42 12.02 1.00
N PRO A 51 -8.57 12.05 1.69
CA PRO A 51 -9.42 13.25 1.77
C PRO A 51 -8.72 14.47 2.34
N GLY A 52 -7.86 14.30 3.37
CA GLY A 52 -7.07 15.38 3.95
C GLY A 52 -6.05 15.94 2.97
N PHE A 53 -5.38 15.05 2.22
CA PHE A 53 -4.42 15.46 1.20
C PHE A 53 -5.09 16.21 0.04
N GLN A 54 -6.29 15.79 -0.38
CA GLN A 54 -7.07 16.51 -1.38
C GLN A 54 -7.41 17.92 -0.92
N ARG A 55 -7.94 18.07 0.31
CA ARG A 55 -8.21 19.40 0.89
C ARG A 55 -6.96 20.27 1.00
N LEU A 56 -5.78 19.67 1.20
CA LEU A 56 -4.52 20.37 1.16
C LEU A 56 -4.22 20.90 -0.24
N LEU A 57 -4.36 20.04 -1.27
CA LEU A 57 -4.12 20.44 -2.67
C LEU A 57 -5.01 21.61 -3.09
N ASP A 58 -6.28 21.64 -2.65
CA ASP A 58 -7.23 22.72 -2.96
C ASP A 58 -6.82 24.06 -2.32
N LYS A 59 -5.98 24.06 -1.29
CA LYS A 59 -5.51 25.26 -0.57
C LYS A 59 -4.16 25.78 -1.06
N LEU A 60 -3.40 24.93 -1.73
CA LEU A 60 -2.05 25.26 -2.19
C LEU A 60 -2.11 26.11 -3.46
N GLU A 61 -1.28 27.13 -3.49
CA GLU A 61 -1.09 28.05 -4.62
C GLU A 61 0.38 28.00 -5.09
N PRO A 62 0.68 28.47 -6.30
CA PRO A 62 2.05 28.62 -6.76
C PRO A 62 2.92 29.39 -5.74
N GLU A 63 4.18 29.01 -5.62
CA GLU A 63 5.18 29.52 -4.65
C GLU A 63 4.98 29.06 -3.19
N ASP A 64 3.92 28.30 -2.87
CA ASP A 64 3.76 27.71 -1.55
C ASP A 64 4.78 26.60 -1.28
N VAL A 65 5.00 26.33 -0.01
CA VAL A 65 5.90 25.29 0.48
C VAL A 65 5.09 24.23 1.22
N LEU A 66 5.16 23.00 0.78
CA LEU A 66 4.66 21.84 1.51
C LEU A 66 5.81 21.18 2.26
N VAL A 67 5.65 20.96 3.56
CA VAL A 67 6.63 20.28 4.40
C VAL A 67 6.03 18.98 4.94
N VAL A 68 6.79 17.90 4.85
CA VAL A 68 6.46 16.61 5.47
C VAL A 68 7.65 16.09 6.25
N THR A 69 7.40 15.31 7.30
CA THR A 69 8.48 14.70 8.09
C THR A 69 9.13 13.53 7.34
N LYS A 70 8.36 12.71 6.64
CA LYS A 70 8.82 11.51 5.93
C LYS A 70 8.15 11.36 4.57
N LEU A 71 8.81 10.65 3.63
CA LEU A 71 8.32 10.41 2.28
C LEU A 71 6.99 9.63 2.23
N ASP A 72 6.74 8.73 3.18
CA ASP A 72 5.51 7.94 3.25
C ASP A 72 4.25 8.79 3.55
N ARG A 73 4.43 10.08 3.86
CA ARG A 73 3.34 11.05 3.91
C ARG A 73 2.84 11.40 2.51
N LEU A 74 3.74 11.43 1.51
CA LEU A 74 3.44 11.84 0.13
C LEU A 74 2.97 10.71 -0.79
N GLY A 75 3.02 9.45 -0.33
CA GLY A 75 2.58 8.32 -1.14
C GLY A 75 2.72 6.98 -0.43
N ARG A 76 2.20 5.93 -1.05
CA ARG A 76 2.24 4.55 -0.53
C ARG A 76 3.51 3.79 -0.90
N ASN A 77 4.23 4.24 -1.91
CA ASN A 77 5.49 3.67 -2.40
C ASN A 77 6.29 4.74 -3.15
N ALA A 78 7.54 4.43 -3.53
CA ALA A 78 8.44 5.38 -4.18
C ALA A 78 7.88 5.98 -5.48
N MET A 79 7.16 5.20 -6.29
CA MET A 79 6.56 5.68 -7.54
C MET A 79 5.42 6.67 -7.27
N ASP A 80 4.56 6.38 -6.30
CA ASP A 80 3.46 7.25 -5.89
C ASP A 80 3.98 8.57 -5.29
N VAL A 81 5.01 8.50 -4.43
CA VAL A 81 5.70 9.69 -3.90
C VAL A 81 6.27 10.54 -5.02
N ARG A 82 6.97 9.94 -5.97
CA ARG A 82 7.56 10.64 -7.12
C ARG A 82 6.47 11.33 -7.95
N ALA A 83 5.39 10.64 -8.30
CA ALA A 83 4.27 11.20 -9.05
C ALA A 83 3.65 12.40 -8.31
N THR A 84 3.45 12.30 -6.99
CA THR A 84 2.94 13.37 -6.14
C THR A 84 3.86 14.58 -6.15
N VAL A 85 5.16 14.39 -5.96
CA VAL A 85 6.15 15.50 -5.99
C VAL A 85 6.21 16.16 -7.36
N GLU A 86 6.19 15.38 -8.46
CA GLU A 86 6.18 15.92 -9.82
C GLU A 86 4.90 16.73 -10.11
N LYS A 87 3.76 16.29 -9.62
CA LYS A 87 2.48 17.01 -9.74
C LYS A 87 2.56 18.35 -9.01
N LEU A 88 3.02 18.36 -7.75
CA LEU A 88 3.19 19.58 -6.97
C LEU A 88 4.20 20.55 -7.62
N ALA A 89 5.31 20.03 -8.13
CA ALA A 89 6.30 20.84 -8.84
C ALA A 89 5.73 21.51 -10.10
N ARG A 90 4.89 20.81 -10.89
CA ARG A 90 4.20 21.41 -12.05
C ARG A 90 3.23 22.52 -11.66
N SER A 91 2.67 22.46 -10.46
CA SER A 91 1.82 23.52 -9.88
C SER A 91 2.63 24.64 -9.23
N GLY A 92 3.96 24.64 -9.33
CA GLY A 92 4.82 25.67 -8.75
C GLY A 92 4.97 25.57 -7.23
N ILE A 93 4.66 24.42 -6.63
CA ILE A 93 4.72 24.18 -5.18
C ILE A 93 6.02 23.48 -4.84
N ARG A 94 6.77 24.03 -3.87
CA ARG A 94 7.99 23.39 -3.34
C ARG A 94 7.64 22.34 -2.28
N VAL A 95 8.39 21.26 -2.25
CA VAL A 95 8.12 20.13 -1.33
C VAL A 95 9.39 19.79 -0.55
N HIS A 96 9.34 19.94 0.76
CA HIS A 96 10.44 19.61 1.66
C HIS A 96 10.14 18.35 2.47
N CYS A 97 11.13 17.46 2.59
CA CYS A 97 11.07 16.26 3.41
C CYS A 97 12.17 16.28 4.47
N LEU A 98 11.79 16.31 5.77
CA LEU A 98 12.75 16.42 6.87
C LEU A 98 13.63 15.19 7.00
N ALA A 99 13.10 13.98 6.78
CA ALA A 99 13.88 12.74 6.82
C ALA A 99 15.03 12.70 5.79
N LEU A 100 15.00 13.59 4.80
CA LEU A 100 16.07 13.77 3.80
C LEU A 100 16.88 15.05 4.04
N GLY A 101 16.99 15.50 5.29
CA GLY A 101 17.72 16.71 5.65
C GLY A 101 17.02 18.00 5.23
N GLY A 102 15.69 17.99 5.04
CA GLY A 102 14.92 19.17 4.63
C GLY A 102 15.11 19.58 3.16
N VAL A 103 15.69 18.71 2.34
CA VAL A 103 15.90 18.97 0.91
C VAL A 103 14.58 19.29 0.21
N ASP A 104 14.59 20.30 -0.66
CA ASP A 104 13.49 20.57 -1.58
C ASP A 104 13.47 19.51 -2.69
N LEU A 105 12.50 18.61 -2.64
CA LEU A 105 12.33 17.50 -3.58
C LEU A 105 11.98 17.95 -5.00
N THR A 106 11.54 19.20 -5.17
CA THR A 106 11.21 19.77 -6.49
C THR A 106 12.43 20.38 -7.18
N SER A 107 13.51 20.63 -6.42
CA SER A 107 14.78 21.13 -6.94
C SER A 107 15.50 20.08 -7.81
N PRO A 108 16.47 20.47 -8.64
CA PRO A 108 17.30 19.52 -9.40
C PRO A 108 17.97 18.46 -8.50
N ALA A 109 18.52 18.87 -7.35
CA ALA A 109 19.15 17.97 -6.39
C ALA A 109 18.12 17.02 -5.76
N GLY A 110 16.93 17.54 -5.38
CA GLY A 110 15.84 16.73 -4.86
C GLY A 110 15.30 15.71 -5.86
N LYS A 111 15.17 16.09 -7.13
CA LYS A 111 14.78 15.17 -8.22
C LYS A 111 15.81 14.05 -8.40
N MET A 112 17.11 14.36 -8.33
CA MET A 112 18.16 13.36 -8.37
C MET A 112 18.05 12.40 -7.17
N THR A 113 17.88 12.93 -5.97
CA THR A 113 17.68 12.12 -4.74
C THR A 113 16.47 11.19 -4.88
N MET A 114 15.33 11.71 -5.37
CA MET A 114 14.14 10.90 -5.61
C MET A 114 14.35 9.82 -6.67
N SER A 115 15.15 10.09 -7.70
CA SER A 115 15.48 9.09 -8.73
C SER A 115 16.33 7.95 -8.16
N VAL A 116 17.29 8.25 -7.30
CA VAL A 116 18.10 7.22 -6.61
C VAL A 116 17.24 6.38 -5.69
N ILE A 117 16.38 7.01 -4.87
CA ILE A 117 15.46 6.29 -3.96
C ILE A 117 14.51 5.38 -4.76
N ALA A 118 13.97 5.85 -5.88
CA ALA A 118 13.11 5.05 -6.73
C ALA A 118 13.84 3.84 -7.33
N ALA A 119 15.07 4.02 -7.81
CA ALA A 119 15.88 2.93 -8.35
C ALA A 119 16.22 1.87 -7.29
N VAL A 120 16.56 2.29 -6.06
CA VAL A 120 16.81 1.38 -4.94
C VAL A 120 15.55 0.59 -4.57
N ALA A 121 14.39 1.25 -4.50
CA ALA A 121 13.13 0.59 -4.18
C ALA A 121 12.70 -0.41 -5.27
N GLU A 122 12.97 -0.13 -6.54
CA GLU A 122 12.74 -1.05 -7.66
C GLU A 122 13.67 -2.27 -7.54
N PHE A 123 14.96 -2.05 -7.32
CA PHE A 123 15.93 -3.12 -7.11
C PHE A 123 15.57 -4.03 -5.93
N GLU A 124 15.18 -3.46 -4.77
CA GLU A 124 14.73 -4.24 -3.61
C GLU A 124 13.51 -5.09 -3.96
N ARG A 125 12.57 -4.55 -4.72
CA ARG A 125 11.39 -5.28 -5.17
C ARG A 125 11.78 -6.46 -6.07
N ASP A 126 12.70 -6.26 -7.03
CA ASP A 126 13.14 -7.29 -7.95
C ASP A 126 13.85 -8.42 -7.20
N LEU A 127 14.71 -8.10 -6.23
CA LEU A 127 15.32 -9.09 -5.35
C LEU A 127 14.31 -9.91 -4.54
N LEU A 128 13.22 -9.27 -4.05
CA LEU A 128 12.16 -9.97 -3.34
C LEU A 128 11.38 -10.92 -4.27
N VAL A 129 11.11 -10.50 -5.49
CA VAL A 129 10.48 -11.34 -6.52
C VAL A 129 11.36 -12.54 -6.84
N GLU A 130 12.65 -12.32 -7.09
CA GLU A 130 13.61 -13.38 -7.37
C GLU A 130 13.69 -14.41 -6.23
N ARG A 131 13.84 -13.96 -4.98
CA ARG A 131 13.84 -14.83 -3.79
C ARG A 131 12.54 -15.62 -3.67
N THR A 132 11.40 -14.99 -3.93
CA THR A 132 10.10 -15.66 -3.88
C THR A 132 10.00 -16.75 -4.94
N GLN A 133 10.43 -16.45 -6.19
CA GLN A 133 10.42 -17.42 -7.27
C GLN A 133 11.37 -18.60 -6.99
N ALA A 134 12.59 -18.34 -6.50
CA ALA A 134 13.53 -19.36 -6.09
C ALA A 134 12.96 -20.25 -4.97
N GLY A 135 12.33 -19.64 -3.96
CA GLY A 135 11.66 -20.36 -2.88
C GLY A 135 10.50 -21.24 -3.36
N LEU A 136 9.68 -20.72 -4.30
CA LEU A 136 8.60 -21.50 -4.92
C LEU A 136 9.13 -22.66 -5.76
N ALA A 137 10.21 -22.44 -6.53
CA ALA A 137 10.84 -23.48 -7.32
C ALA A 137 11.38 -24.62 -6.43
N LEU A 138 12.06 -24.28 -5.34
CA LEU A 138 12.56 -25.24 -4.35
C LEU A 138 11.42 -26.00 -3.67
N ALA A 139 10.36 -25.33 -3.27
CA ALA A 139 9.18 -25.93 -2.66
C ALA A 139 8.51 -26.94 -3.64
N LYS A 140 8.40 -26.55 -4.91
CA LYS A 140 7.86 -27.42 -5.98
C LYS A 140 8.75 -28.63 -6.21
N ALA A 141 10.07 -28.46 -6.26
CA ALA A 141 11.03 -29.56 -6.41
C ALA A 141 11.00 -30.53 -5.20
N SER A 142 10.70 -30.01 -4.00
CA SER A 142 10.54 -30.78 -2.76
C SER A 142 9.16 -31.45 -2.63
N GLY A 143 8.31 -31.37 -3.65
CA GLY A 143 6.96 -31.97 -3.63
C GLY A 143 5.97 -31.28 -2.69
N LYS A 144 6.27 -30.08 -2.18
CA LYS A 144 5.35 -29.33 -1.34
C LYS A 144 4.21 -28.75 -2.16
N ALA A 145 2.99 -28.93 -1.70
CA ALA A 145 1.82 -28.29 -2.30
C ALA A 145 1.92 -26.78 -2.15
N ILE A 146 1.90 -26.05 -3.28
CA ILE A 146 1.97 -24.58 -3.29
C ILE A 146 0.56 -24.03 -3.50
N GLY A 147 0.21 -22.98 -2.77
CA GLY A 147 -1.05 -22.30 -2.86
C GLY A 147 -1.95 -22.51 -1.65
N ARG A 148 -3.22 -22.13 -1.80
CA ARG A 148 -4.21 -22.29 -0.73
C ARG A 148 -4.46 -23.77 -0.47
N PRO A 149 -4.38 -24.26 0.78
CA PRO A 149 -4.71 -25.64 1.12
C PRO A 149 -6.10 -26.02 0.60
N GLN A 150 -6.24 -27.28 0.17
CA GLN A 150 -7.54 -27.79 -0.22
C GLN A 150 -8.48 -27.79 0.99
N SER A 151 -9.70 -27.30 0.81
CA SER A 151 -10.71 -27.24 1.87
C SER A 151 -11.31 -28.61 2.22
N LEU A 152 -11.07 -29.61 1.40
CA LEU A 152 -11.47 -30.99 1.60
C LEU A 152 -10.25 -31.91 1.48
N ASP A 153 -10.08 -32.83 2.41
CA ASP A 153 -9.09 -33.88 2.32
C ASP A 153 -9.51 -34.99 1.33
N LYS A 154 -8.60 -35.94 1.06
CA LYS A 154 -8.85 -37.02 0.10
C LYS A 154 -10.05 -37.91 0.50
N GLY A 155 -10.23 -38.16 1.81
CA GLY A 155 -11.35 -38.96 2.33
C GLY A 155 -12.67 -38.20 2.17
N GLN A 156 -12.70 -36.92 2.50
CA GLN A 156 -13.86 -36.04 2.32
C GLN A 156 -14.25 -35.92 0.84
N ILE A 157 -13.27 -35.82 -0.06
CA ILE A 157 -13.51 -35.80 -1.51
C ILE A 157 -14.20 -37.11 -1.96
N ALA A 158 -13.74 -38.28 -1.47
CA ALA A 158 -14.37 -39.55 -1.79
C ALA A 158 -15.80 -39.63 -1.28
N MET A 159 -16.05 -39.20 -0.04
CA MET A 159 -17.41 -39.13 0.53
C MET A 159 -18.35 -38.16 -0.21
N VAL A 160 -17.83 -37.01 -0.61
CA VAL A 160 -18.60 -36.06 -1.42
C VAL A 160 -18.98 -36.64 -2.76
N ARG A 161 -18.08 -37.38 -3.43
CA ARG A 161 -18.35 -38.08 -4.70
C ARG A 161 -19.43 -39.13 -4.53
N GLN A 162 -19.32 -39.98 -3.50
CA GLN A 162 -20.28 -41.03 -3.22
C GLN A 162 -21.69 -40.40 -2.98
N LYS A 163 -21.78 -39.40 -2.10
CA LYS A 163 -23.08 -38.78 -1.80
C LYS A 163 -23.68 -38.03 -3.01
N LEU A 164 -22.86 -37.48 -3.90
CA LEU A 164 -23.34 -36.93 -5.17
C LEU A 164 -23.96 -38.02 -6.07
N SER A 165 -23.38 -39.20 -6.12
CA SER A 165 -23.94 -40.37 -6.88
C SER A 165 -25.24 -40.89 -6.24
N GLU A 166 -25.40 -40.73 -4.95
CA GLU A 166 -26.62 -41.05 -4.19
C GLU A 166 -27.73 -39.99 -4.35
N GLY A 167 -27.50 -38.91 -5.08
CA GLY A 167 -28.47 -37.85 -5.38
C GLY A 167 -28.54 -36.68 -4.39
N HIS A 168 -27.56 -36.57 -3.46
CA HIS A 168 -27.48 -35.45 -2.56
C HIS A 168 -27.18 -34.14 -3.30
N SER A 169 -27.81 -33.03 -2.88
CA SER A 169 -27.63 -31.75 -3.53
C SER A 169 -26.26 -31.11 -3.17
N VAL A 170 -25.67 -30.39 -4.14
CA VAL A 170 -24.44 -29.61 -3.94
C VAL A 170 -24.55 -28.66 -2.74
N ALA A 171 -25.72 -28.06 -2.53
CA ALA A 171 -25.95 -27.13 -1.42
C ALA A 171 -25.97 -27.82 -0.05
N SER A 172 -26.50 -29.03 0.03
CA SER A 172 -26.50 -29.87 1.23
C SER A 172 -25.08 -30.27 1.60
N LEU A 173 -24.34 -30.80 0.64
CA LEU A 173 -22.96 -31.25 0.83
C LEU A 173 -22.00 -30.09 1.18
N ALA A 174 -22.18 -28.92 0.59
CA ALA A 174 -21.40 -27.76 0.94
C ALA A 174 -21.58 -27.35 2.42
N ARG A 175 -22.78 -27.47 2.95
CA ARG A 175 -23.07 -27.22 4.38
C ARG A 175 -22.53 -28.33 5.27
N GLU A 176 -22.73 -29.59 4.90
CA GLU A 176 -22.29 -30.76 5.67
C GLU A 176 -20.76 -30.79 5.85
N PHE A 177 -20.02 -30.50 4.78
CA PHE A 177 -18.55 -30.53 4.80
C PHE A 177 -17.89 -29.15 5.09
N GLY A 178 -18.66 -28.14 5.48
CA GLY A 178 -18.13 -26.80 5.83
C GLY A 178 -17.36 -26.13 4.69
N THR A 179 -17.77 -26.36 3.44
CA THR A 179 -17.05 -25.85 2.25
C THR A 179 -17.97 -25.03 1.33
N SER A 180 -17.41 -24.46 0.27
CA SER A 180 -18.21 -23.72 -0.71
C SER A 180 -18.89 -24.66 -1.73
N ARG A 181 -20.06 -24.23 -2.24
CA ARG A 181 -20.73 -24.92 -3.34
C ARG A 181 -19.79 -25.12 -4.54
N GLN A 182 -18.96 -24.14 -4.82
CA GLN A 182 -17.98 -24.22 -5.93
C GLN A 182 -16.96 -25.33 -5.72
N THR A 183 -16.53 -25.59 -4.48
CA THR A 183 -15.64 -26.73 -4.16
C THR A 183 -16.32 -28.06 -4.45
N VAL A 184 -17.59 -28.22 -4.02
CA VAL A 184 -18.35 -29.43 -4.28
C VAL A 184 -18.59 -29.64 -5.79
N MET A 185 -18.89 -28.56 -6.52
CA MET A 185 -19.02 -28.62 -8.00
C MET A 185 -17.72 -29.05 -8.67
N ARG A 186 -16.56 -28.53 -8.24
CA ARG A 186 -15.26 -28.98 -8.78
C ARG A 186 -15.00 -30.47 -8.53
N VAL A 187 -15.39 -31.00 -7.36
CA VAL A 187 -15.29 -32.44 -7.06
C VAL A 187 -16.18 -33.25 -8.01
N ARG A 188 -17.41 -32.78 -8.27
CA ARG A 188 -18.33 -33.39 -9.21
C ARG A 188 -17.75 -33.41 -10.63
N ASP A 189 -17.27 -32.26 -11.11
CA ASP A 189 -16.83 -32.08 -12.49
C ASP A 189 -15.48 -32.77 -12.75
N SER A 190 -14.68 -33.05 -11.71
CA SER A 190 -13.43 -33.83 -11.81
C SER A 190 -13.65 -35.37 -12.01
N VAL A 191 -14.88 -35.83 -12.03
CA VAL A 191 -15.26 -37.21 -12.34
C VAL A 191 -15.61 -37.37 -13.82
N ALA A 192 -15.93 -36.28 -14.51
CA ALA A 192 -16.37 -36.24 -15.89
C ALA A 192 -15.22 -36.07 -16.90
N ALA A 193 -13.97 -35.95 -16.42
CA ALA A 193 -12.73 -35.90 -17.20
C ALA A 193 -11.85 -37.09 -16.92
#